data_c3208e13fa8f94d14d1c2a9e529a3888
#
_entry.id   c3208e13fa8f94d14d1c2a9e529a3888
#
_cell.length_a   1.000
_cell.length_b   1.000
_cell.length_c   1.000
_cell.angle_alpha   90.00
_cell.angle_beta   90.00
_cell.angle_gamma   90.00
#
_symmetry.space_group_name_H-M   'P 1'
#
loop_
_entity.id
_entity.type
_entity.pdbx_description
1 polymer ?
#
loop_
_entity_poly.entity_id
_entity_poly.type
_entity_poly.pdbx_seq_one_letter_code
_entity_poly.pdbx_strand_id
1 'polypeptide(L)'
;LKTAQKIGEEYPDIVTDDWYIDITTAKLIDPARRKDFKVFVLPNLYGDIITDEAAEFQGGVGTAGSANIGKKYAMFEAVHGSAPRMIKEGRGQYADPCSMLRASVMLLSHIGFQKQANALEAALDKCMLEEKKLVITGRADGCTCSEFGDYVMETITKMTK
;
A
#
# COMPACT_ATOMS: atom_id res chain seq x y z
N LEU A 1 -3.73 -18.39 -15.77
CA LEU A 1 -3.45 -19.66 -15.09
C LEU A 1 -2.35 -20.45 -15.80
N LYS A 2 -2.57 -21.02 -17.00
CA LYS A 2 -1.59 -21.85 -17.73
C LYS A 2 -0.19 -21.21 -17.85
N THR A 3 -0.09 -19.90 -18.08
CA THR A 3 1.19 -19.20 -18.17
C THR A 3 1.89 -19.16 -16.82
N ALA A 4 1.15 -18.87 -15.74
CA ALA A 4 1.71 -18.84 -14.38
C ALA A 4 2.20 -20.25 -13.97
N GLN A 5 1.41 -21.28 -14.23
CA GLN A 5 1.81 -22.68 -13.97
C GLN A 5 3.10 -23.05 -14.72
N LYS A 6 3.16 -22.74 -16.03
CA LYS A 6 4.36 -23.01 -16.84
C LYS A 6 5.61 -22.29 -16.31
N ILE A 7 5.48 -21.05 -15.89
CA ILE A 7 6.61 -20.31 -15.27
C ILE A 7 6.97 -20.92 -13.91
N GLY A 8 5.97 -21.34 -13.12
CA GLY A 8 6.21 -22.02 -11.84
C GLY A 8 7.07 -23.28 -11.95
N GLU A 9 6.95 -24.03 -13.05
CA GLU A 9 7.80 -25.20 -13.31
C GLU A 9 9.29 -24.86 -13.45
N GLU A 10 9.62 -23.61 -13.81
CA GLU A 10 11.00 -23.11 -13.93
C GLU A 10 11.61 -22.76 -12.55
N TYR A 11 10.78 -22.70 -11.49
CA TYR A 11 11.19 -22.31 -10.13
C TYR A 11 10.73 -23.35 -9.10
N PRO A 12 11.33 -24.54 -9.06
CA PRO A 12 10.88 -25.67 -8.23
C PRO A 12 10.94 -25.41 -6.71
N ASP A 13 11.74 -24.42 -6.30
CA ASP A 13 11.87 -24.02 -4.88
C ASP A 13 10.73 -23.09 -4.42
N ILE A 14 9.88 -22.63 -5.34
CA ILE A 14 8.74 -21.77 -5.05
C ILE A 14 7.46 -22.61 -5.09
N VAL A 15 6.82 -22.75 -3.94
CA VAL A 15 5.52 -23.41 -3.86
C VAL A 15 4.47 -22.54 -4.53
N THR A 16 3.81 -23.08 -5.57
CA THR A 16 2.72 -22.43 -6.28
C THR A 16 1.41 -23.18 -6.07
N ASP A 17 0.31 -22.45 -5.96
CA ASP A 17 -1.03 -23.00 -5.75
C ASP A 17 -2.06 -22.21 -6.57
N ASP A 18 -3.16 -22.85 -6.92
CA ASP A 18 -4.24 -22.28 -7.74
C ASP A 18 -5.51 -22.17 -6.92
N TRP A 19 -6.07 -20.96 -6.85
CA TRP A 19 -7.29 -20.70 -6.10
C TRP A 19 -8.36 -20.05 -6.97
N TYR A 20 -9.61 -20.45 -6.79
CA TYR A 20 -10.74 -19.70 -7.34
C TYR A 20 -10.91 -18.39 -6.59
N ILE A 21 -11.27 -17.34 -7.31
CA ILE A 21 -11.31 -15.97 -6.75
C ILE A 21 -12.31 -15.83 -5.59
N ASP A 22 -13.45 -16.46 -5.65
CA ASP A 22 -14.49 -16.41 -4.62
C ASP A 22 -14.01 -16.99 -3.28
N ILE A 23 -13.33 -18.14 -3.31
CA ILE A 23 -12.77 -18.71 -2.08
C ILE A 23 -11.51 -17.97 -1.63
N THR A 24 -10.77 -17.33 -2.55
CA THR A 24 -9.60 -16.50 -2.22
C THR A 24 -10.02 -15.32 -1.35
N THR A 25 -11.06 -14.57 -1.74
CA THR A 25 -11.60 -13.44 -0.96
C THR A 25 -12.02 -13.90 0.43
N ALA A 26 -12.76 -15.01 0.52
CA ALA A 26 -13.20 -15.55 1.82
C ALA A 26 -12.02 -15.95 2.73
N LYS A 27 -10.94 -16.50 2.15
CA LYS A 27 -9.76 -16.92 2.93
C LYS A 27 -8.82 -15.78 3.26
N LEU A 28 -8.84 -14.70 2.48
CA LEU A 28 -8.10 -13.48 2.80
C LEU A 28 -8.66 -12.79 4.06
N ILE A 29 -9.98 -12.86 4.26
CA ILE A 29 -10.62 -12.34 5.48
C ILE A 29 -10.28 -13.21 6.71
N ASP A 30 -10.10 -14.51 6.54
CA ASP A 30 -9.82 -15.45 7.63
C ASP A 30 -8.41 -15.23 8.22
N PRO A 31 -8.27 -14.77 9.48
CA PRO A 31 -6.97 -14.49 10.09
C PRO A 31 -6.06 -15.73 10.17
N ALA A 32 -6.63 -16.94 10.24
CA ALA A 32 -5.87 -18.19 10.30
C ALA A 32 -5.23 -18.52 8.94
N ARG A 33 -5.93 -18.21 7.85
CA ARG A 33 -5.50 -18.54 6.48
C ARG A 33 -4.78 -17.41 5.77
N ARG A 34 -5.13 -16.15 6.04
CA ARG A 34 -4.54 -14.97 5.39
C ARG A 34 -3.01 -14.98 5.40
N LYS A 35 -2.38 -15.41 6.48
CA LYS A 35 -0.92 -15.47 6.63
C LYS A 35 -0.23 -16.47 5.69
N ASP A 36 -0.97 -17.42 5.13
CA ASP A 36 -0.44 -18.43 4.21
C ASP A 36 -0.18 -17.82 2.81
N PHE A 37 -0.94 -16.80 2.44
CA PHE A 37 -0.74 -16.07 1.20
C PHE A 37 0.49 -15.15 1.28
N LYS A 38 1.39 -15.26 0.30
CA LYS A 38 2.62 -14.46 0.23
C LYS A 38 2.63 -13.54 -0.98
N VAL A 39 2.34 -14.09 -2.14
CA VAL A 39 2.31 -13.37 -3.42
C VAL A 39 1.09 -13.84 -4.20
N PHE A 40 0.33 -12.88 -4.72
CA PHE A 40 -0.77 -13.15 -5.64
C PHE A 40 -0.37 -12.80 -7.07
N VAL A 41 -0.67 -13.71 -8.02
CA VAL A 41 -0.59 -13.45 -9.45
C VAL A 41 -2.01 -13.46 -10.01
N LEU A 42 -2.53 -12.29 -10.35
CA LEU A 42 -3.93 -12.09 -10.68
C LEU A 42 -4.09 -11.41 -12.05
N PRO A 43 -5.17 -11.70 -12.79
CA PRO A 43 -5.61 -10.84 -13.89
C PRO A 43 -5.95 -9.43 -13.34
N ASN A 44 -5.82 -8.40 -14.18
CA ASN A 44 -6.01 -7.01 -13.80
C ASN A 44 -7.27 -6.77 -12.94
N LEU A 45 -8.45 -7.16 -13.40
CA LEU A 45 -9.70 -6.94 -12.67
C LEU A 45 -9.71 -7.57 -11.27
N TYR A 46 -9.22 -8.80 -11.16
CA TYR A 46 -9.18 -9.49 -9.88
C TYR A 46 -8.08 -8.92 -8.96
N GLY A 47 -6.99 -8.45 -9.56
CA GLY A 47 -5.95 -7.71 -8.84
C GLY A 47 -6.50 -6.46 -8.19
N ASP A 48 -7.24 -5.63 -8.92
CA ASP A 48 -7.84 -4.40 -8.41
C ASP A 48 -8.80 -4.68 -7.24
N ILE A 49 -9.64 -5.74 -7.35
CA ILE A 49 -10.57 -6.12 -6.28
C ILE A 49 -9.84 -6.63 -5.04
N ILE A 50 -8.89 -7.55 -5.20
CA ILE A 50 -8.17 -8.17 -4.09
C ILE A 50 -7.24 -7.18 -3.40
N THR A 51 -6.63 -6.24 -4.12
CA THR A 51 -5.76 -5.23 -3.51
C THR A 51 -6.56 -4.23 -2.66
N ASP A 52 -7.75 -3.84 -3.08
CA ASP A 52 -8.65 -3.00 -2.27
C ASP A 52 -9.09 -3.72 -1.00
N GLU A 53 -9.50 -5.00 -1.10
CA GLU A 53 -9.81 -5.83 0.06
C GLU A 53 -8.61 -5.98 1.00
N ALA A 54 -7.42 -6.25 0.45
CA ALA A 54 -6.20 -6.41 1.24
C ALA A 54 -5.79 -5.09 1.93
N ALA A 55 -6.00 -3.93 1.30
CA ALA A 55 -5.70 -2.63 1.88
C ALA A 55 -6.53 -2.35 3.15
N GLU A 56 -7.76 -2.87 3.24
CA GLU A 56 -8.59 -2.72 4.43
C GLU A 56 -7.95 -3.33 5.70
N PHE A 57 -7.14 -4.38 5.56
CA PHE A 57 -6.45 -4.99 6.71
C PHE A 57 -5.34 -4.12 7.31
N GLN A 58 -4.85 -3.14 6.56
CA GLN A 58 -3.83 -2.20 7.05
C GLN A 58 -4.37 -0.78 7.32
N GLY A 59 -5.65 -0.55 7.13
CA GLY A 59 -6.29 0.74 7.44
C GLY A 59 -7.01 1.41 6.26
N GLY A 60 -7.27 0.68 5.19
CA GLY A 60 -8.00 1.14 4.02
C GLY A 60 -7.13 1.49 2.81
N VAL A 61 -7.77 1.75 1.69
CA VAL A 61 -7.10 2.06 0.41
C VAL A 61 -6.22 3.32 0.45
N GLY A 62 -6.45 4.22 1.40
CA GLY A 62 -5.62 5.41 1.62
C GLY A 62 -4.21 5.08 2.14
N THR A 63 -3.92 3.83 2.53
CA THR A 63 -2.65 3.44 3.17
C THR A 63 -1.72 2.63 2.29
N ALA A 64 -2.17 2.17 1.12
CA ALA A 64 -1.38 1.33 0.22
C ALA A 64 -0.80 2.12 -0.96
N GLY A 65 0.46 1.87 -1.30
CA GLY A 65 1.09 2.35 -2.53
C GLY A 65 1.01 1.33 -3.65
N SER A 66 1.09 1.79 -4.89
CA SER A 66 1.08 0.96 -6.09
C SER A 66 2.27 1.26 -6.99
N ALA A 67 2.70 0.27 -7.75
CA ALA A 67 3.76 0.39 -8.74
C ALA A 67 3.40 -0.33 -10.03
N ASN A 68 3.54 0.38 -11.15
CA ASN A 68 3.45 -0.17 -12.51
C ASN A 68 4.87 -0.28 -13.08
N ILE A 69 5.40 -1.49 -13.19
CA ILE A 69 6.79 -1.72 -13.55
C ILE A 69 6.86 -2.36 -14.93
N GLY A 70 7.44 -1.63 -15.87
CA GLY A 70 7.73 -2.08 -17.21
C GLY A 70 9.22 -2.39 -17.42
N LYS A 71 9.57 -2.80 -18.64
CA LYS A 71 10.97 -3.13 -18.98
C LYS A 71 11.95 -1.95 -18.92
N LYS A 72 11.47 -0.72 -19.13
CA LYS A 72 12.30 0.51 -19.23
C LYS A 72 11.87 1.60 -18.27
N TYR A 73 10.60 1.64 -17.93
CA TYR A 73 9.98 2.70 -17.12
C TYR A 73 9.18 2.08 -15.99
N ALA A 74 9.07 2.81 -14.90
CA ALA A 74 8.19 2.49 -13.79
C ALA A 74 7.39 3.74 -13.39
N MET A 75 6.16 3.53 -12.91
CA MET A 75 5.31 4.57 -12.34
C MET A 75 4.89 4.12 -10.95
N PHE A 76 4.91 5.05 -10.00
CA PHE A 76 4.52 4.81 -8.62
C PHE A 76 3.39 5.77 -8.28
N GLU A 77 2.32 5.25 -7.73
CA GLU A 77 1.10 6.00 -7.50
C GLU A 77 0.37 5.54 -6.23
N ALA A 78 -0.58 6.35 -5.77
CA ALA A 78 -1.52 5.90 -4.76
C ALA A 78 -2.42 4.80 -5.35
N VAL A 79 -2.77 3.80 -4.55
CA VAL A 79 -3.68 2.73 -4.97
C VAL A 79 -5.09 3.26 -5.24
N HIS A 80 -5.52 4.28 -4.49
CA HIS A 80 -6.85 4.88 -4.62
C HIS A 80 -6.96 5.84 -5.81
N GLY A 81 -8.18 6.07 -6.29
CA GLY A 81 -8.50 7.07 -7.30
C GLY A 81 -8.50 8.53 -6.77
N SER A 82 -8.95 9.45 -7.61
CA SER A 82 -8.89 10.92 -7.36
C SER A 82 -9.90 11.46 -6.32
N ALA A 83 -10.79 10.64 -5.78
CA ALA A 83 -11.80 10.98 -4.77
C ALA A 83 -12.61 12.28 -5.08
N PRO A 84 -13.26 12.41 -6.26
CA PRO A 84 -13.89 13.65 -6.70
C PRO A 84 -15.00 14.11 -5.73
N ARG A 85 -15.65 13.19 -5.04
CA ARG A 85 -16.64 13.50 -4.02
C ARG A 85 -16.03 14.28 -2.85
N MET A 86 -14.85 13.86 -2.38
CA MET A 86 -14.15 14.52 -1.27
C MET A 86 -13.80 15.98 -1.62
N ILE A 87 -13.35 16.21 -2.85
CA ILE A 87 -13.07 17.57 -3.35
C ILE A 87 -14.37 18.40 -3.42
N LYS A 88 -15.45 17.84 -3.97
CA LYS A 88 -16.74 18.53 -4.07
C LYS A 88 -17.33 18.92 -2.70
N GLU A 89 -17.07 18.10 -1.69
CA GLU A 89 -17.50 18.34 -0.31
C GLU A 89 -16.58 19.29 0.48
N GLY A 90 -15.53 19.84 -0.16
CA GLY A 90 -14.59 20.77 0.49
C GLY A 90 -13.66 20.08 1.51
N ARG A 91 -13.48 18.76 1.43
CA ARG A 91 -12.68 17.96 2.37
C ARG A 91 -11.29 17.57 1.86
N GLY A 92 -10.87 18.11 0.70
CA GLY A 92 -9.59 17.76 0.07
C GLY A 92 -8.38 17.95 0.98
N GLN A 93 -8.40 18.93 1.85
CA GLN A 93 -7.32 19.17 2.83
C GLN A 93 -7.15 18.07 3.88
N TYR A 94 -8.16 17.21 4.06
CA TYR A 94 -8.12 16.07 4.97
C TYR A 94 -7.82 14.75 4.26
N ALA A 95 -7.36 14.80 2.99
CA ALA A 95 -6.96 13.60 2.26
C ALA A 95 -5.79 12.89 2.96
N ASP A 96 -5.81 11.57 2.95
CA ASP A 96 -4.75 10.75 3.51
C ASP A 96 -3.53 10.74 2.55
N PRO A 97 -2.35 11.23 2.96
CA PRO A 97 -1.16 11.19 2.13
C PRO A 97 -0.42 9.84 2.17
N CYS A 98 -0.82 8.91 3.04
CA CYS A 98 -0.04 7.70 3.32
C CYS A 98 0.13 6.81 2.09
N SER A 99 -0.89 6.68 1.24
CA SER A 99 -0.81 5.91 0.01
C SER A 99 0.29 6.45 -0.93
N MET A 100 0.36 7.77 -1.14
CA MET A 100 1.40 8.39 -1.95
C MET A 100 2.78 8.32 -1.28
N LEU A 101 2.85 8.44 0.03
CA LEU A 101 4.11 8.28 0.77
C LEU A 101 4.63 6.83 0.69
N ARG A 102 3.76 5.82 0.77
CA ARG A 102 4.12 4.41 0.53
C ARG A 102 4.59 4.18 -0.92
N ALA A 103 3.92 4.78 -1.90
CA ALA A 103 4.38 4.77 -3.29
C ALA A 103 5.78 5.40 -3.43
N SER A 104 6.07 6.45 -2.67
CA SER A 104 7.39 7.09 -2.63
C SER A 104 8.46 6.19 -1.99
N VAL A 105 8.12 5.38 -0.99
CA VAL A 105 9.00 4.32 -0.46
C VAL A 105 9.38 3.34 -1.57
N MET A 106 8.39 2.87 -2.33
CA MET A 106 8.61 1.95 -3.44
C MET A 106 9.49 2.59 -4.53
N LEU A 107 9.25 3.86 -4.87
CA LEU A 107 10.07 4.62 -5.83
C LEU A 107 11.52 4.72 -5.35
N LEU A 108 11.75 5.14 -4.11
CA LEU A 108 13.10 5.26 -3.55
C LEU A 108 13.85 3.93 -3.59
N SER A 109 13.17 2.85 -3.22
CA SER A 109 13.73 1.49 -3.30
C SER A 109 14.08 1.11 -4.75
N HIS A 110 13.19 1.39 -5.70
CA HIS A 110 13.38 1.07 -7.12
C HIS A 110 14.60 1.78 -7.74
N ILE A 111 14.84 3.03 -7.37
CA ILE A 111 15.98 3.81 -7.87
C ILE A 111 17.26 3.65 -7.04
N GLY A 112 17.29 2.69 -6.10
CA GLY A 112 18.48 2.31 -5.33
C GLY A 112 18.71 3.11 -4.05
N PHE A 113 17.78 3.97 -3.62
CA PHE A 113 17.85 4.73 -2.36
C PHE A 113 17.25 3.94 -1.18
N GLN A 114 17.69 2.69 -0.99
CA GLN A 114 17.11 1.76 -0.01
C GLN A 114 17.15 2.30 1.42
N LYS A 115 18.23 2.99 1.82
CA LYS A 115 18.36 3.57 3.15
C LYS A 115 17.27 4.63 3.42
N GLN A 116 17.00 5.48 2.43
CA GLN A 116 15.97 6.51 2.51
C GLN A 116 14.57 5.92 2.47
N ALA A 117 14.35 4.89 1.63
CA ALA A 117 13.11 4.13 1.59
C ALA A 117 12.77 3.54 2.97
N ASN A 118 13.72 2.84 3.59
CA ASN A 118 13.54 2.25 4.91
C ASN A 118 13.28 3.29 6.00
N ALA A 119 13.95 4.46 5.94
CA ALA A 119 13.73 5.54 6.90
C ALA A 119 12.32 6.14 6.78
N LEU A 120 11.84 6.36 5.55
CA LEU A 120 10.47 6.86 5.31
C LEU A 120 9.43 5.83 5.76
N GLU A 121 9.62 4.57 5.45
CA GLU A 121 8.70 3.51 5.84
C GLU A 121 8.62 3.36 7.37
N ALA A 122 9.76 3.31 8.05
CA ALA A 122 9.81 3.24 9.51
C ALA A 122 9.16 4.45 10.17
N ALA A 123 9.33 5.66 9.60
CA ALA A 123 8.68 6.86 10.12
C ALA A 123 7.16 6.82 9.93
N LEU A 124 6.67 6.33 8.79
CA LEU A 124 5.24 6.12 8.56
C LEU A 124 4.64 5.14 9.56
N ASP A 125 5.29 3.99 9.75
CA ASP A 125 4.82 2.99 10.71
C ASP A 125 4.80 3.56 12.14
N LYS A 126 5.83 4.30 12.51
CA LYS A 126 5.87 4.97 13.82
C LYS A 126 4.74 5.97 13.99
N CYS A 127 4.49 6.82 13.00
CA CYS A 127 3.42 7.82 13.07
C CYS A 127 2.02 7.17 13.10
N MET A 128 1.80 6.14 12.25
CA MET A 128 0.48 5.54 12.05
C MET A 128 0.13 4.46 13.07
N LEU A 129 1.10 3.65 13.48
CA LEU A 129 0.84 2.45 14.27
C LEU A 129 1.25 2.59 15.74
N GLU A 130 2.36 3.27 16.00
CA GLU A 130 2.92 3.37 17.34
C GLU A 130 2.47 4.63 18.08
N GLU A 131 2.91 5.82 17.63
CA GLU A 131 2.68 7.07 18.34
C GLU A 131 1.26 7.61 18.19
N LYS A 132 0.70 7.56 16.99
CA LYS A 132 -0.67 8.03 16.66
C LYS A 132 -1.00 9.42 17.20
N LYS A 133 -0.05 10.35 17.16
CA LYS A 133 -0.24 11.73 17.66
C LYS A 133 -1.24 12.50 16.81
N LEU A 134 -1.21 12.26 15.51
CA LEU A 134 -2.15 12.81 14.54
C LEU A 134 -2.88 11.65 13.85
N VAL A 135 -4.19 11.76 13.75
CA VAL A 135 -5.05 10.74 13.14
C VAL A 135 -5.71 11.33 11.92
N ILE A 136 -5.59 10.64 10.78
CA ILE A 136 -6.26 11.00 9.55
C ILE A 136 -7.63 10.32 9.52
N THR A 137 -8.69 11.10 9.38
CA THR A 137 -10.07 10.59 9.32
C THR A 137 -10.74 10.88 7.97
N GLY A 138 -10.10 11.68 7.12
CA GLY A 138 -10.69 12.21 5.90
C GLY A 138 -11.74 13.29 6.15
N ARG A 139 -11.82 13.84 7.38
CA ARG A 139 -12.82 14.82 7.85
C ARG A 139 -12.18 15.83 8.79
N ALA A 140 -12.96 16.86 9.16
CA ALA A 140 -12.53 17.94 10.03
C ALA A 140 -12.29 17.54 11.51
N ASP A 141 -12.65 16.33 11.89
CA ASP A 141 -12.34 15.73 13.20
C ASP A 141 -10.95 15.08 13.28
N GLY A 142 -10.26 15.00 12.15
CA GLY A 142 -8.88 14.53 12.05
C GLY A 142 -7.90 15.62 11.63
N CYS A 143 -6.63 15.27 11.50
CA CYS A 143 -5.61 16.19 11.00
C CYS A 143 -5.71 16.38 9.49
N THR A 144 -5.13 17.48 9.01
CA THR A 144 -4.97 17.73 7.58
C THR A 144 -3.83 16.90 6.98
N CYS A 145 -3.85 16.75 5.66
CA CYS A 145 -2.78 16.15 4.86
C CYS A 145 -1.41 16.80 5.16
N SER A 146 -1.37 18.14 5.20
CA SER A 146 -0.14 18.89 5.46
C SER A 146 0.39 18.67 6.87
N GLU A 147 -0.47 18.75 7.89
CA GLU A 147 -0.07 18.48 9.29
C GLU A 147 0.50 17.09 9.46
N PHE A 148 -0.10 16.09 8.81
CA PHE A 148 0.43 14.73 8.87
C PHE A 148 1.77 14.61 8.13
N GLY A 149 1.90 15.25 6.97
CA GLY A 149 3.17 15.30 6.23
C GLY A 149 4.31 15.92 7.04
N ASP A 150 4.05 17.03 7.73
CA ASP A 150 5.01 17.69 8.61
C ASP A 150 5.41 16.78 9.78
N TYR A 151 4.45 16.09 10.40
CA TYR A 151 4.70 15.11 11.45
C TYR A 151 5.62 13.97 10.99
N VAL A 152 5.40 13.43 9.79
CA VAL A 152 6.27 12.40 9.20
C VAL A 152 7.68 12.96 8.96
N MET A 153 7.83 14.17 8.41
CA MET A 153 9.13 14.82 8.18
C MET A 153 9.91 15.04 9.49
N GLU A 154 9.24 15.52 10.52
CA GLU A 154 9.85 15.68 11.86
C GLU A 154 10.31 14.33 12.43
N THR A 155 9.50 13.29 12.25
CA THR A 155 9.81 11.95 12.73
C THR A 155 11.03 11.38 12.02
N ILE A 156 11.12 11.49 10.70
CA ILE A 156 12.32 11.10 9.93
C ILE A 156 13.55 11.85 10.46
N THR A 157 13.44 13.16 10.63
CA THR A 157 14.55 13.99 11.09
C THR A 157 15.06 13.56 12.47
N LYS A 158 14.17 13.14 13.37
CA LYS A 158 14.53 12.64 14.72
C LYS A 158 15.17 11.26 14.68
N MET A 159 14.75 10.40 13.72
CA MET A 159 15.24 9.02 13.59
C MET A 159 16.57 8.93 12.84
N THR A 160 16.95 9.95 12.07
CA THR A 160 18.15 9.95 11.23
C THR A 160 19.31 10.78 11.79
N LYS A 161 19.10 11.43 12.93
CA LYS A 161 20.16 12.08 13.73
C LYS A 161 20.85 11.08 14.64
#